data_d201433e0bc45bd3fe654f6e5010fe98
#
_entry.id   d201433e0bc45bd3fe654f6e5010fe98
#
_cell.length_a   1.000
_cell.length_b   1.000
_cell.length_c   1.000
_cell.angle_alpha   90.00
_cell.angle_beta   90.00
_cell.angle_gamma   90.00
#
_symmetry.space_group_name_H-M   'P 1'
#
loop_
_entity.id
_entity.type
_entity.pdbx_description
1 polymer ?
#
loop_
_entity_poly.entity_id
_entity_poly.type
_entity_poly.pdbx_seq_one_letter_code
_entity_poly.pdbx_strand_id
1 'polypeptide(L)'
;IVAHGSAVRELSGDPQLGERLISNLEAANLAKKHQIMLRYVKELTKNPSDVNKKSRDELSKNGFSDRDIWDISLITGFFNMTNRLAIATEMEPNDIYHSSHR
;
A
#
# COMPACT_ATOMS: atom_id res chain seq x y z
N ILE A 1 6.35 5.02 9.91
CA ILE A 1 5.73 3.71 10.09
C ILE A 1 4.41 3.80 10.84
N VAL A 2 4.36 4.62 11.89
CA VAL A 2 3.10 4.82 12.62
C VAL A 2 2.03 5.40 11.70
N ALA A 3 2.37 6.39 10.88
CA ALA A 3 1.44 6.95 9.91
C ALA A 3 1.03 5.92 8.85
N HIS A 4 1.97 5.09 8.41
CA HIS A 4 1.69 4.02 7.47
C HIS A 4 0.81 2.95 8.11
N GLY A 5 1.04 2.62 9.38
CA GLY A 5 0.20 1.69 10.11
C GLY A 5 -1.23 2.15 10.24
N SER A 6 -1.45 3.45 10.47
CA SER A 6 -2.79 4.02 10.49
C SER A 6 -3.48 3.90 9.14
N ALA A 7 -2.78 4.26 8.06
CA ALA A 7 -3.33 4.15 6.71
C ALA A 7 -3.69 2.71 6.37
N VAL A 8 -2.82 1.77 6.71
CA VAL A 8 -3.07 0.36 6.46
C VAL A 8 -4.28 -0.13 7.25
N ARG A 9 -4.42 0.30 8.50
CA ARG A 9 -5.58 -0.10 9.31
C ARG A 9 -6.88 0.46 8.75
N GLU A 10 -6.88 1.71 8.30
CA GLU A 10 -8.04 2.30 7.67
C GLU A 10 -8.41 1.55 6.38
N LEU A 11 -7.44 1.24 5.55
CA LEU A 11 -7.66 0.48 4.33
C LEU A 11 -8.18 -0.93 4.62
N SER A 12 -7.71 -1.54 5.69
CA SER A 12 -8.15 -2.88 6.09
C SER A 12 -9.54 -2.86 6.71
N GLY A 13 -9.87 -1.79 7.43
CA GLY A 13 -11.16 -1.66 8.11
C GLY A 13 -12.29 -1.23 7.19
N ASP A 14 -11.99 -0.60 6.06
CA ASP A 14 -12.99 -0.15 5.11
C ASP A 14 -12.50 -0.42 3.68
N PRO A 15 -12.91 -1.55 3.07
CA PRO A 15 -12.52 -1.87 1.71
C PRO A 15 -12.95 -0.84 0.68
N GLN A 16 -14.09 -0.19 0.89
CA GLN A 16 -14.57 0.85 -0.03
C GLN A 16 -13.70 2.09 0.05
N LEU A 17 -13.28 2.47 1.25
CA LEU A 17 -12.35 3.57 1.43
C LEU A 17 -11.01 3.28 0.75
N GLY A 18 -10.51 2.07 0.89
CA GLY A 18 -9.29 1.63 0.24
C GLY A 18 -9.38 1.74 -1.26
N GLU A 19 -10.46 1.24 -1.85
CA GLU A 19 -10.69 1.35 -3.29
C GLU A 19 -10.78 2.81 -3.74
N ARG A 20 -11.48 3.63 -2.99
CA ARG A 20 -11.60 5.05 -3.31
C ARG A 20 -10.25 5.76 -3.24
N LEU A 21 -9.45 5.46 -2.24
CA LEU A 21 -8.11 6.05 -2.11
C LEU A 21 -7.22 5.65 -3.27
N ILE A 22 -7.28 4.40 -3.68
CA ILE A 22 -6.46 3.89 -4.79
C ILE A 22 -6.97 4.42 -6.13
N SER A 23 -8.28 4.46 -6.32
CA SER A 23 -8.90 4.84 -7.60
C SER A 23 -9.01 6.35 -7.79
N ASN A 24 -9.19 7.10 -6.70
CA ASN A 24 -9.46 8.53 -6.72
C ASN A 24 -8.55 9.28 -5.76
N LEU A 25 -7.25 9.11 -5.90
CA LEU A 25 -6.27 9.74 -5.01
C LEU A 25 -6.45 11.25 -4.91
N GLU A 26 -6.78 11.90 -6.02
CA GLU A 26 -6.98 13.35 -6.05
C GLU A 26 -8.25 13.75 -5.30
N ALA A 27 -9.29 12.92 -5.37
CA ALA A 27 -10.57 13.21 -4.73
C ALA A 27 -10.58 12.85 -3.24
N ALA A 28 -9.62 12.08 -2.76
CA ALA A 28 -9.57 11.64 -1.38
C ALA A 28 -9.16 12.73 -0.39
N ASN A 29 -8.81 13.92 -0.87
CA ASN A 29 -8.40 15.05 -0.05
C ASN A 29 -7.24 14.73 0.91
N LEU A 30 -6.31 13.92 0.44
CA LEU A 30 -5.12 13.59 1.18
C LEU A 30 -4.01 14.63 0.94
N ALA A 31 -3.09 14.78 1.90
CA ALA A 31 -1.91 15.58 1.68
C ALA A 31 -1.15 15.07 0.45
N LYS A 32 -0.55 15.98 -0.30
CA LYS A 32 0.20 15.65 -1.52
C LYS A 32 1.22 14.53 -1.29
N LYS A 33 1.90 14.58 -0.16
CA LYS A 33 2.88 13.57 0.24
C LYS A 33 2.27 12.16 0.26
N HIS A 34 1.09 12.03 0.86
CA HIS A 34 0.41 10.73 0.96
C HIS A 34 -0.13 10.27 -0.39
N GLN A 35 -0.59 11.18 -1.23
CA GLN A 35 -1.03 10.85 -2.58
C GLN A 35 0.11 10.27 -3.40
N ILE A 36 1.28 10.87 -3.31
CA ILE A 36 2.47 10.40 -4.03
C ILE A 36 2.90 9.03 -3.52
N MET A 37 2.87 8.83 -2.22
CA MET A 37 3.17 7.51 -1.63
C MET A 37 2.20 6.45 -2.14
N LEU A 38 0.91 6.74 -2.15
CA LEU A 38 -0.10 5.77 -2.61
C LEU A 38 0.03 5.45 -4.09
N ARG A 39 0.39 6.43 -4.92
CA ARG A 39 0.67 6.18 -6.33
C ARG A 39 1.84 5.24 -6.50
N TYR A 40 2.89 5.45 -5.73
CA TYR A 40 4.06 4.57 -5.75
C TYR A 40 3.69 3.15 -5.35
N VAL A 41 2.93 2.99 -4.28
CA VAL A 41 2.46 1.69 -3.80
C VAL A 41 1.63 0.99 -4.86
N LYS A 42 0.72 1.71 -5.50
CA LYS A 42 -0.12 1.17 -6.56
C LYS A 42 0.73 0.72 -7.75
N GLU A 43 1.68 1.52 -8.16
CA GLU A 43 2.56 1.18 -9.28
C GLU A 43 3.43 -0.02 -8.96
N LEU A 44 4.02 -0.05 -7.78
CA LEU A 44 4.84 -1.18 -7.35
C LEU A 44 4.05 -2.48 -7.30
N THR A 45 2.76 -2.38 -6.97
CA THR A 45 1.87 -3.55 -6.89
C THR A 45 1.43 -4.04 -8.26
N LYS A 46 0.98 -3.12 -9.12
CA LYS A 46 0.36 -3.47 -10.40
C LYS A 46 1.34 -3.53 -11.56
N ASN A 47 2.32 -2.64 -11.57
CA ASN A 47 3.28 -2.52 -12.67
C ASN A 47 4.69 -2.36 -12.13
N PRO A 48 5.22 -3.36 -11.42
CA PRO A 48 6.53 -3.20 -10.77
C PRO A 48 7.66 -2.91 -11.75
N SER A 49 7.54 -3.34 -12.99
CA SER A 49 8.56 -3.08 -14.01
C SER A 49 8.65 -1.60 -14.41
N ASP A 50 7.63 -0.81 -14.09
CA ASP A 50 7.61 0.62 -14.38
C ASP A 50 8.21 1.45 -13.24
N VAL A 51 8.45 0.85 -12.08
CA VAL A 51 9.10 1.51 -10.95
C VAL A 51 10.58 1.68 -11.25
N ASN A 52 11.07 2.92 -11.19
CA ASN A 52 12.44 3.24 -11.55
C ASN A 52 12.97 4.38 -10.70
N LYS A 53 14.15 4.89 -11.05
CA LYS A 53 14.78 5.99 -10.34
C LYS A 53 13.88 7.22 -10.28
N LYS A 54 13.14 7.50 -11.35
CA LYS A 54 12.24 8.65 -11.43
C LYS A 54 11.13 8.57 -10.40
N SER A 55 10.56 7.37 -10.20
CA SER A 55 9.55 7.12 -9.17
C SER A 55 10.10 7.39 -7.78
N ARG A 56 11.31 6.92 -7.50
CA ARG A 56 11.96 7.13 -6.21
C ARG A 56 12.34 8.59 -5.99
N ASP A 57 12.82 9.26 -7.03
CA ASP A 57 13.18 10.69 -6.93
C ASP A 57 11.95 11.53 -6.59
N GLU A 58 10.79 11.19 -7.12
CA GLU A 58 9.56 11.89 -6.80
C GLU A 58 9.22 11.76 -5.32
N LEU A 59 9.39 10.58 -4.75
CA LEU A 59 9.21 10.38 -3.32
C LEU A 59 10.21 11.23 -2.52
N SER A 60 11.47 11.22 -2.92
CA SER A 60 12.52 11.99 -2.24
C SER A 60 12.23 13.49 -2.26
N LYS A 61 11.78 14.02 -3.38
CA LYS A 61 11.41 15.43 -3.51
C LYS A 61 10.27 15.83 -2.60
N ASN A 62 9.44 14.88 -2.23
CA ASN A 62 8.26 15.13 -1.40
C ASN A 62 8.48 14.73 0.06
N GLY A 63 9.73 14.63 0.49
CA GLY A 63 10.09 14.50 1.89
C GLY A 63 10.26 13.08 2.40
N PHE A 64 10.25 12.08 1.53
CA PHE A 64 10.55 10.71 1.95
C PHE A 64 12.05 10.46 1.89
N SER A 65 12.61 9.94 2.97
CA SER A 65 14.00 9.53 3.02
C SER A 65 14.19 8.20 2.28
N ASP A 66 15.44 7.82 2.03
CA ASP A 66 15.76 6.51 1.46
C ASP A 66 15.22 5.39 2.35
N ARG A 67 15.30 5.57 3.65
CA ARG A 67 14.76 4.60 4.61
C ARG A 67 13.23 4.51 4.50
N ASP A 68 12.57 5.65 4.35
CA ASP A 68 11.12 5.67 4.17
C ASP A 68 10.72 4.92 2.91
N ILE A 69 11.43 5.13 1.81
CA ILE A 69 11.17 4.44 0.55
C ILE A 69 11.37 2.94 0.71
N TRP A 70 12.43 2.55 1.41
CA TRP A 70 12.68 1.15 1.72
C TRP A 70 11.52 0.53 2.52
N ASP A 71 11.09 1.22 3.58
CA ASP A 71 10.01 0.73 4.43
C ASP A 71 8.70 0.62 3.67
N ILE A 72 8.35 1.62 2.88
CA ILE A 72 7.14 1.59 2.04
C ILE A 72 7.20 0.39 1.08
N SER A 73 8.33 0.19 0.44
CA SER A 73 8.51 -0.89 -0.52
C SER A 73 8.46 -2.27 0.15
N LEU A 74 9.06 -2.38 1.33
CA LEU A 74 9.06 -3.61 2.09
C LEU A 74 7.64 -4.01 2.53
N ILE A 75 6.90 -3.06 3.08
CA ILE A 75 5.52 -3.30 3.51
C ILE A 75 4.65 -3.67 2.32
N THR A 76 4.78 -2.96 1.21
CA THR A 76 4.04 -3.25 -0.02
C THR A 76 4.33 -4.66 -0.51
N GLY A 77 5.61 -5.05 -0.57
CA GLY A 77 6.02 -6.38 -0.99
C GLY A 77 5.48 -7.47 -0.07
N PHE A 78 5.51 -7.22 1.23
CA PHE A 78 4.99 -8.17 2.21
C PHE A 78 3.49 -8.43 2.00
N PHE A 79 2.69 -7.39 1.88
CA PHE A 79 1.26 -7.56 1.65
C PHE A 79 0.96 -8.21 0.30
N ASN A 80 1.71 -7.85 -0.74
CA ASN A 80 1.56 -8.48 -2.05
C ASN A 80 1.86 -9.96 -1.99
N MET A 81 2.89 -10.35 -1.24
CA MET A 81 3.24 -11.76 -1.05
C MET A 81 2.12 -12.51 -0.33
N THR A 82 1.64 -11.98 0.78
CA THR A 82 0.61 -12.66 1.57
C THR A 82 -0.70 -12.79 0.80
N ASN A 83 -1.09 -11.76 0.06
CA ASN A 83 -2.30 -11.79 -0.75
C ASN A 83 -2.19 -12.82 -1.87
N ARG A 84 -1.05 -12.91 -2.53
CA ARG A 84 -0.84 -13.88 -3.60
C ARG A 84 -0.79 -15.31 -3.08
N LEU A 85 -0.17 -15.51 -1.92
CA LEU A 85 -0.17 -16.82 -1.29
C LEU A 85 -1.59 -17.26 -0.91
N ALA A 86 -2.38 -16.35 -0.39
CA ALA A 86 -3.76 -16.65 -0.04
C ALA A 86 -4.57 -17.06 -1.27
N ILE A 87 -4.40 -16.34 -2.37
CA ILE A 87 -5.10 -16.66 -3.62
C ILE A 87 -4.60 -18.00 -4.18
N ALA A 88 -3.30 -18.21 -4.22
CA ALA A 88 -2.69 -19.42 -4.79
C ALA A 88 -3.05 -20.69 -4.03
N THR A 89 -3.30 -20.56 -2.73
CA THR A 89 -3.65 -21.71 -1.89
C THR A 89 -5.14 -21.79 -1.61
N GLU A 90 -5.94 -20.98 -2.29
CA GLU A 90 -7.39 -20.92 -2.12
C GLU A 90 -7.81 -20.59 -0.68
N MET A 91 -6.93 -19.94 0.05
CA MET A 91 -7.28 -19.47 1.39
C MET A 91 -8.14 -18.22 1.26
N GLU A 92 -9.15 -18.10 2.13
CA GLU A 92 -9.90 -16.88 2.27
C GLU A 92 -9.34 -16.14 3.47
N PRO A 93 -8.48 -15.12 3.27
CA PRO A 93 -7.77 -14.49 4.38
C PRO A 93 -8.68 -13.97 5.48
N ASN A 94 -9.85 -13.45 5.11
CA ASN A 94 -10.78 -12.90 6.09
C ASN A 94 -11.37 -13.98 6.98
N ASP A 95 -11.76 -15.11 6.41
CA ASP A 95 -12.32 -16.21 7.18
C ASP A 95 -11.30 -16.82 8.13
N ILE A 96 -10.09 -17.03 7.64
CA ILE A 96 -9.01 -17.56 8.45
C ILE A 96 -8.65 -16.57 9.56
N TYR A 97 -8.55 -15.30 9.21
CA TYR A 97 -8.25 -14.26 10.17
C TYR A 97 -9.29 -14.21 11.28
N HIS A 98 -10.57 -14.21 10.91
CA HIS A 98 -11.65 -14.19 11.89
C HIS A 98 -11.67 -15.45 12.75
N SER A 99 -11.43 -16.60 12.14
CA SER A 99 -11.36 -17.87 12.88
C SER A 99 -10.25 -17.88 13.91
N SER A 100 -9.09 -17.37 13.56
CA SER A 100 -7.94 -17.37 14.47
C SER A 100 -8.06 -16.32 15.58
N HIS A 101 -8.93 -15.35 15.44
CA HIS A 101 -9.13 -14.28 16.43
C HIS A 101 -10.43 -14.42 17.23
N ARG A 102 -11.12 -15.48 17.03
CA ARG A 102 -12.30 -15.83 17.83
C ARG A 102 -11.94 -16.82 18.95
#